data_bf8b698544bc3496fc3cfb959569f537
#
_entry.id   bf8b698544bc3496fc3cfb959569f537
#
_cell.length_a   1.000
_cell.length_b   1.000
_cell.length_c   1.000
_cell.angle_alpha   90.00
_cell.angle_beta   90.00
_cell.angle_gamma   90.00
#
_symmetry.space_group_name_H-M   'P 1'
#
loop_
_entity.id
_entity.type
_entity.pdbx_description
1 polymer ?
#
loop_
_entity_poly.entity_id
_entity_poly.type
_entity_poly.pdbx_seq_one_letter_code
_entity_poly.pdbx_strand_id
1 'polypeptide(L)'
;MNDMERRLTRRQDELDWLYMELYDDRARLDKLKDMMAAAYKEREQGLRRLDKKREADPEWFRSGKMLGVTMYPGLFAGNLRGVEERLGYLKEQGITYVHLMPLLKMPHPDNDGGYAVEDFNQVDPTLGTNEDLRRLAAAMRRRGMSLCLDFVINHTADTHEWAMRAKAGEREYIDRYICFDTPDIPREMEKTIPDVFPETAPGSFLYVEQMGKYVCSSFHPYQWDLNYRNPVVFNEMVGSMLHLANLGVEVLRIDAVPYLWKQIGTTCRNLPQVHTIMRMIRLVTECVCPGVILKGEVVMAPKELAPYFGTAEKPECHLLYNSSTMATQWSALASGDARQLKKQLDDLHSLPAHCCFVNYLRCHDDIGWGLNEEYGKSIGIDPVAHKKFLYEFYEGSFPGSYARGERYNYDPKTQDARTCGTTASLCGIEKGLYEGDGAQVELGIRRDLMMHAVIMCMGGFPMLSSGDEIGQLNGYGYHDDPVLREDSRNLHRTAFNWDNAALRATAGTVQRRVWDGLRQLERLRAAQPCFNPGAWVTTWDTHSQPVLALIRQTEGERLVCLFNFAGTPESYALDAMEGPYTDLLTGEQVSCSAGVLEPYQYRLCLQDGQTDMDI
;
A
#
# COMPACT_ATOMS: atom_id res chain seq x y z
N MET A 1 8.06 -36.48 12.40
CA MET A 1 7.22 -35.29 12.25
C MET A 1 8.11 -34.11 11.86
N ASN A 2 7.92 -33.56 10.67
CA ASN A 2 8.68 -32.40 10.18
C ASN A 2 8.14 -31.08 10.79
N ASP A 3 8.81 -29.93 10.47
CA ASP A 3 8.41 -28.64 11.06
C ASP A 3 6.98 -28.21 10.68
N MET A 4 6.59 -28.43 9.43
CA MET A 4 5.22 -28.13 8.96
C MET A 4 4.17 -28.98 9.67
N GLU A 5 4.40 -30.29 9.79
CA GLU A 5 3.50 -31.20 10.50
C GLU A 5 3.32 -30.77 11.97
N ARG A 6 4.40 -30.34 12.63
CA ARG A 6 4.32 -29.83 14.01
C ARG A 6 3.47 -28.56 14.13
N ARG A 7 3.61 -27.64 13.17
CA ARG A 7 2.81 -26.40 13.14
C ARG A 7 1.35 -26.72 12.84
N LEU A 8 1.10 -27.59 11.85
CA LEU A 8 -0.25 -28.01 11.51
C LEU A 8 -0.95 -28.69 12.68
N THR A 9 -0.29 -29.60 13.42
CA THR A 9 -0.87 -30.24 14.59
C THR A 9 -1.36 -29.24 15.65
N ARG A 10 -0.74 -28.08 15.75
CA ARG A 10 -1.16 -27.02 16.70
C ARG A 10 -2.32 -26.19 16.19
N ARG A 11 -2.57 -26.15 14.89
CA ARG A 11 -3.53 -25.27 14.23
C ARG A 11 -4.63 -26.00 13.47
N GLN A 12 -4.54 -27.33 13.35
CA GLN A 12 -5.44 -28.10 12.50
C GLN A 12 -6.91 -28.01 12.92
N ASP A 13 -7.20 -27.98 14.22
CA ASP A 13 -8.58 -27.92 14.69
C ASP A 13 -9.26 -26.62 14.26
N GLU A 14 -8.54 -25.50 14.29
CA GLU A 14 -9.03 -24.22 13.81
C GLU A 14 -9.18 -24.21 12.27
N LEU A 15 -8.17 -24.69 11.54
CA LEU A 15 -8.23 -24.78 10.07
C LEU A 15 -9.37 -25.69 9.61
N ASP A 16 -9.50 -26.86 10.24
CA ASP A 16 -10.55 -27.82 9.90
C ASP A 16 -11.94 -27.23 10.18
N TRP A 17 -12.11 -26.58 11.33
CA TRP A 17 -13.37 -25.95 11.69
C TRP A 17 -13.76 -24.83 10.71
N LEU A 18 -12.85 -23.88 10.41
CA LEU A 18 -13.10 -22.79 9.47
C LEU A 18 -13.44 -23.29 8.06
N TYR A 19 -12.71 -24.29 7.60
CA TYR A 19 -12.93 -24.86 6.28
C TYR A 19 -14.26 -25.59 6.18
N MET A 20 -14.59 -26.42 7.19
CA MET A 20 -15.86 -27.15 7.23
C MET A 20 -17.07 -26.21 7.44
N GLU A 21 -16.93 -25.15 8.23
CA GLU A 21 -17.95 -24.11 8.42
C GLU A 21 -18.28 -23.42 7.08
N LEU A 22 -17.24 -23.12 6.25
CA LEU A 22 -17.42 -22.39 5.00
C LEU A 22 -17.87 -23.28 3.85
N TYR A 23 -17.34 -24.52 3.75
CA TYR A 23 -17.48 -25.38 2.57
C TYR A 23 -18.19 -26.71 2.81
N ASP A 24 -18.20 -27.22 4.03
CA ASP A 24 -18.73 -28.55 4.39
C ASP A 24 -18.21 -29.69 3.48
N ASP A 25 -16.93 -29.61 3.07
CA ASP A 25 -16.29 -30.57 2.14
C ASP A 25 -14.97 -31.12 2.69
N ARG A 26 -15.08 -32.27 3.37
CA ARG A 26 -13.93 -32.95 3.99
C ARG A 26 -12.89 -33.41 2.95
N ALA A 27 -13.33 -33.87 1.80
CA ALA A 27 -12.45 -34.38 0.78
C ALA A 27 -11.57 -33.26 0.18
N ARG A 28 -12.12 -32.06 0.03
CA ARG A 28 -11.37 -30.87 -0.41
C ARG A 28 -10.44 -30.35 0.67
N LEU A 29 -10.81 -30.41 1.94
CA LEU A 29 -9.92 -30.09 3.06
C LEU A 29 -8.70 -31.03 3.10
N ASP A 30 -8.91 -32.34 2.91
CA ASP A 30 -7.81 -33.30 2.88
C ASP A 30 -6.86 -33.01 1.70
N LYS A 31 -7.39 -32.65 0.52
CA LYS A 31 -6.59 -32.18 -0.63
C LYS A 31 -5.80 -30.90 -0.33
N LEU A 32 -6.37 -29.93 0.42
CA LEU A 32 -5.65 -28.75 0.86
C LEU A 32 -4.44 -29.15 1.71
N LYS A 33 -4.61 -30.06 2.66
CA LYS A 33 -3.51 -30.55 3.53
C LYS A 33 -2.42 -31.27 2.75
N ASP A 34 -2.81 -32.09 1.76
CA ASP A 34 -1.85 -32.75 0.87
C ASP A 34 -1.05 -31.73 0.05
N MET A 35 -1.69 -30.69 -0.47
CA MET A 35 -1.03 -29.61 -1.19
C MET A 35 -0.08 -28.82 -0.29
N MET A 36 -0.47 -28.53 0.96
CA MET A 36 0.41 -27.90 1.96
C MET A 36 1.68 -28.76 2.20
N ALA A 37 1.50 -30.08 2.33
CA ALA A 37 2.62 -31.01 2.53
C ALA A 37 3.55 -31.05 1.30
N ALA A 38 3.00 -31.07 0.09
CA ALA A 38 3.75 -31.00 -1.16
C ALA A 38 4.55 -29.68 -1.27
N ALA A 39 3.91 -28.55 -1.05
CA ALA A 39 4.55 -27.24 -1.10
C ALA A 39 5.70 -27.12 -0.06
N TYR A 40 5.50 -27.64 1.15
CA TYR A 40 6.56 -27.65 2.15
C TYR A 40 7.73 -28.59 1.74
N LYS A 41 7.46 -29.71 1.11
CA LYS A 41 8.49 -30.63 0.59
C LYS A 41 9.36 -29.95 -0.48
N GLU A 42 8.75 -29.16 -1.35
CA GLU A 42 9.43 -28.41 -2.41
C GLU A 42 10.20 -27.18 -1.90
N ARG A 43 9.82 -26.68 -0.72
CA ARG A 43 10.44 -25.46 -0.17
C ARG A 43 11.93 -25.64 0.10
N GLU A 44 12.77 -24.82 -0.53
CA GLU A 44 14.22 -24.90 -0.48
C GLU A 44 14.77 -24.77 0.96
N GLN A 45 15.88 -25.44 1.25
CA GLN A 45 16.51 -25.42 2.58
C GLN A 45 16.86 -23.99 3.05
N GLY A 46 17.27 -23.12 2.11
CA GLY A 46 17.56 -21.71 2.41
C GLY A 46 16.34 -20.96 2.94
N LEU A 47 15.17 -21.19 2.31
CA LEU A 47 13.90 -20.60 2.72
C LEU A 47 13.40 -21.18 4.05
N ARG A 48 13.55 -22.50 4.27
CA ARG A 48 13.20 -23.11 5.57
C ARG A 48 14.07 -22.57 6.73
N ARG A 49 15.34 -22.21 6.47
CA ARG A 49 16.19 -21.53 7.48
C ARG A 49 15.69 -20.11 7.75
N LEU A 50 15.27 -19.39 6.72
CA LEU A 50 14.66 -18.06 6.87
C LEU A 50 13.36 -18.15 7.67
N ASP A 51 12.51 -19.14 7.40
CA ASP A 51 11.28 -19.41 8.13
C ASP A 51 11.54 -19.55 9.63
N LYS A 52 12.52 -20.41 10.01
CA LYS A 52 12.90 -20.60 11.42
C LYS A 52 13.42 -19.32 12.07
N LYS A 53 14.22 -18.54 11.35
CA LYS A 53 14.72 -17.25 11.84
C LYS A 53 13.59 -16.28 12.15
N ARG A 54 12.61 -16.16 11.23
CA ARG A 54 11.48 -15.23 11.38
C ARG A 54 10.42 -15.74 12.37
N GLU A 55 10.27 -17.04 12.49
CA GLU A 55 9.42 -17.65 13.52
C GLU A 55 9.95 -17.34 14.94
N ALA A 56 11.27 -17.16 15.09
CA ALA A 56 11.89 -16.71 16.34
C ALA A 56 11.87 -15.19 16.55
N ASP A 57 11.63 -14.41 15.48
CA ASP A 57 11.49 -12.96 15.49
C ASP A 57 10.27 -12.58 14.63
N PRO A 58 9.05 -12.78 15.12
CA PRO A 58 7.83 -12.58 14.34
C PRO A 58 7.56 -11.11 13.99
N GLU A 59 8.22 -10.17 14.64
CA GLU A 59 8.09 -8.72 14.43
C GLU A 59 9.19 -8.14 13.52
N TRP A 60 9.99 -8.96 12.86
CA TRP A 60 11.13 -8.55 12.01
C TRP A 60 10.80 -7.43 11.01
N PHE A 61 9.55 -7.37 10.53
CA PHE A 61 9.07 -6.38 9.56
C PHE A 61 8.65 -5.04 10.19
N ARG A 62 8.71 -4.90 11.52
CA ARG A 62 8.34 -3.68 12.26
C ARG A 62 9.54 -2.83 12.67
N SER A 63 10.75 -3.28 12.39
CA SER A 63 11.99 -2.60 12.78
C SER A 63 12.06 -1.15 12.26
N GLY A 64 12.63 -0.24 13.04
CA GLY A 64 12.96 1.13 12.63
C GLY A 64 13.84 1.21 11.36
N LYS A 65 14.53 0.12 11.01
CA LYS A 65 15.32 0.01 9.79
C LYS A 65 14.52 -0.37 8.54
N MET A 66 13.22 -0.68 8.69
CA MET A 66 12.36 -0.99 7.54
C MET A 66 12.09 0.27 6.73
N LEU A 67 12.46 0.22 5.47
CA LEU A 67 12.19 1.22 4.45
C LEU A 67 11.80 0.51 3.16
N GLY A 68 10.61 0.81 2.67
CA GLY A 68 10.06 0.19 1.46
C GLY A 68 10.19 1.09 0.24
N VAL A 69 10.21 0.45 -0.93
CA VAL A 69 9.94 1.08 -2.22
C VAL A 69 9.00 0.22 -3.04
N THR A 70 8.06 0.85 -3.74
CA THR A 70 7.19 0.19 -4.73
C THR A 70 7.57 0.61 -6.14
N MET A 71 7.55 -0.35 -7.09
CA MET A 71 7.94 -0.09 -8.48
C MET A 71 7.38 -1.12 -9.45
N TYR A 72 7.11 -0.72 -10.67
CA TYR A 72 6.95 -1.64 -11.80
C TYR A 72 8.33 -2.07 -12.31
N PRO A 73 8.64 -3.38 -12.39
CA PRO A 73 9.95 -3.84 -12.86
C PRO A 73 10.28 -3.32 -14.26
N GLY A 74 9.29 -3.31 -15.15
CA GLY A 74 9.43 -2.83 -16.52
C GLY A 74 9.77 -1.34 -16.60
N LEU A 75 9.08 -0.51 -15.80
CA LEU A 75 9.30 0.94 -15.76
C LEU A 75 10.58 1.31 -15.03
N PHE A 76 10.98 0.58 -14.01
CA PHE A 76 12.18 0.87 -13.25
C PHE A 76 13.46 0.48 -13.99
N ALA A 77 13.51 -0.73 -14.58
CA ALA A 77 14.75 -1.25 -15.15
C ALA A 77 14.54 -2.18 -16.37
N GLY A 78 13.38 -2.10 -17.02
CA GLY A 78 13.03 -2.87 -18.21
C GLY A 78 12.53 -4.28 -17.92
N ASN A 79 13.13 -5.01 -16.99
CA ASN A 79 12.77 -6.38 -16.61
C ASN A 79 13.41 -6.80 -15.27
N LEU A 80 13.17 -8.04 -14.83
CA LEU A 80 13.71 -8.56 -13.56
C LEU A 80 15.24 -8.59 -13.51
N ARG A 81 15.91 -8.83 -14.63
CA ARG A 81 17.37 -8.80 -14.70
C ARG A 81 17.90 -7.37 -14.50
N GLY A 82 17.28 -6.40 -15.16
CA GLY A 82 17.61 -5.00 -14.95
C GLY A 82 17.41 -4.56 -13.49
N VAL A 83 16.33 -5.02 -12.81
CA VAL A 83 16.14 -4.77 -11.38
C VAL A 83 17.30 -5.37 -10.57
N GLU A 84 17.74 -6.61 -10.87
CA GLU A 84 18.89 -7.24 -10.18
C GLU A 84 20.18 -6.41 -10.34
N GLU A 85 20.43 -5.86 -11.51
CA GLU A 85 21.58 -5.00 -11.82
C GLU A 85 21.53 -3.66 -11.03
N ARG A 86 20.33 -3.19 -10.66
CA ARG A 86 20.09 -1.95 -9.91
C ARG A 86 19.98 -2.13 -8.38
N LEU A 87 20.16 -3.33 -7.85
CA LEU A 87 20.12 -3.56 -6.39
C LEU A 87 21.17 -2.75 -5.60
N GLY A 88 22.27 -2.37 -6.25
CA GLY A 88 23.26 -1.46 -5.67
C GLY A 88 22.69 -0.08 -5.36
N TYR A 89 21.90 0.48 -6.29
CA TYR A 89 21.21 1.76 -6.13
C TYR A 89 20.20 1.70 -4.97
N LEU A 90 19.36 0.67 -4.93
CA LEU A 90 18.40 0.47 -3.83
C LEU A 90 19.10 0.30 -2.47
N LYS A 91 20.27 -0.34 -2.45
CA LYS A 91 21.08 -0.47 -1.23
C LYS A 91 21.66 0.87 -0.79
N GLU A 92 22.13 1.70 -1.72
CA GLU A 92 22.60 3.06 -1.46
C GLU A 92 21.48 3.91 -0.85
N GLN A 93 20.25 3.79 -1.36
CA GLN A 93 19.04 4.43 -0.85
C GLN A 93 18.61 3.92 0.54
N GLY A 94 19.15 2.79 1.03
CA GLY A 94 18.79 2.20 2.33
C GLY A 94 17.56 1.30 2.30
N ILE A 95 17.07 0.95 1.13
CA ILE A 95 15.90 0.09 0.95
C ILE A 95 16.12 -1.29 1.55
N THR A 96 15.15 -1.75 2.33
CA THR A 96 15.11 -3.08 2.96
C THR A 96 13.88 -3.90 2.55
N TYR A 97 12.94 -3.27 1.85
CA TYR A 97 11.71 -3.88 1.39
C TYR A 97 11.39 -3.39 -0.02
N VAL A 98 11.28 -4.28 -0.98
CA VAL A 98 10.95 -3.93 -2.37
C VAL A 98 9.64 -4.58 -2.76
N HIS A 99 8.66 -3.77 -3.10
CA HIS A 99 7.40 -4.20 -3.66
C HIS A 99 7.46 -4.08 -5.18
N LEU A 100 7.62 -5.19 -5.87
CA LEU A 100 7.47 -5.24 -7.31
C LEU A 100 5.99 -5.35 -7.66
N MET A 101 5.49 -4.34 -8.39
CA MET A 101 4.13 -4.30 -8.91
C MET A 101 3.88 -5.50 -9.82
N PRO A 102 2.60 -5.80 -10.21
CA PRO A 102 2.26 -7.06 -10.83
C PRO A 102 3.21 -7.47 -11.94
N LEU A 103 3.69 -8.69 -11.87
CA LEU A 103 4.66 -9.25 -12.81
C LEU A 103 4.30 -10.66 -13.28
N LEU A 104 3.15 -11.20 -12.86
CA LEU A 104 2.66 -12.48 -13.32
C LEU A 104 2.09 -12.34 -14.73
N LYS A 105 2.00 -13.46 -15.46
CA LYS A 105 1.55 -13.48 -16.85
C LYS A 105 0.19 -12.80 -16.98
N MET A 106 0.09 -11.85 -17.90
CA MET A 106 -1.06 -11.00 -18.13
C MET A 106 -1.35 -10.85 -19.63
N PRO A 107 -2.60 -10.57 -20.04
CA PRO A 107 -2.90 -10.22 -21.42
C PRO A 107 -2.32 -8.84 -21.76
N HIS A 108 -2.08 -8.61 -23.06
CA HIS A 108 -1.65 -7.34 -23.59
C HIS A 108 -2.58 -6.94 -24.74
N PRO A 109 -3.13 -5.68 -24.79
CA PRO A 109 -2.83 -4.55 -23.90
C PRO A 109 -3.69 -4.48 -22.61
N ASP A 110 -4.84 -5.16 -22.55
CA ASP A 110 -5.88 -4.97 -21.52
C ASP A 110 -5.56 -5.79 -20.25
N ASN A 111 -4.84 -5.18 -19.32
CA ASN A 111 -4.41 -5.85 -18.09
C ASN A 111 -4.52 -5.02 -16.80
N ASP A 112 -5.02 -3.78 -16.88
CA ASP A 112 -5.15 -2.88 -15.71
C ASP A 112 -3.83 -2.77 -14.91
N GLY A 113 -2.72 -2.49 -15.59
CA GLY A 113 -1.42 -2.40 -14.93
C GLY A 113 -0.91 -3.73 -14.35
N GLY A 114 -1.37 -4.87 -14.90
CA GLY A 114 -0.98 -6.22 -14.51
C GLY A 114 -1.93 -6.91 -13.52
N TYR A 115 -3.03 -6.24 -13.14
CA TYR A 115 -4.02 -6.82 -12.22
C TYR A 115 -5.03 -7.76 -12.90
N ALA A 116 -5.02 -7.91 -14.22
CA ALA A 116 -5.71 -8.98 -14.93
C ALA A 116 -4.74 -10.13 -15.15
N VAL A 117 -4.70 -11.12 -14.24
CA VAL A 117 -3.73 -12.22 -14.27
C VAL A 117 -4.22 -13.36 -15.16
N GLU A 118 -3.39 -13.76 -16.14
CA GLU A 118 -3.65 -14.88 -17.06
C GLU A 118 -3.08 -16.21 -16.52
N ASP A 119 -1.98 -16.17 -15.76
CA ASP A 119 -1.40 -17.36 -15.12
C ASP A 119 -0.68 -16.94 -13.82
N PHE A 120 -1.16 -17.44 -12.69
CA PHE A 120 -0.61 -17.14 -11.36
C PHE A 120 0.72 -17.85 -11.06
N ASN A 121 1.12 -18.81 -11.87
CA ASN A 121 2.31 -19.62 -11.65
C ASN A 121 3.48 -19.23 -12.56
N GLN A 122 3.30 -18.23 -13.42
CA GLN A 122 4.33 -17.80 -14.37
C GLN A 122 4.56 -16.29 -14.30
N VAL A 123 5.82 -15.90 -14.36
CA VAL A 123 6.23 -14.52 -14.62
C VAL A 123 5.88 -14.17 -16.06
N ASP A 124 5.44 -12.93 -16.29
CA ASP A 124 5.19 -12.43 -17.64
C ASP A 124 6.46 -12.52 -18.50
N PRO A 125 6.39 -13.12 -19.70
CA PRO A 125 7.57 -13.32 -20.54
C PRO A 125 8.30 -12.02 -20.93
N THR A 126 7.60 -10.88 -20.95
CA THR A 126 8.22 -9.57 -21.22
C THR A 126 9.09 -9.09 -20.07
N LEU A 127 8.84 -9.56 -18.84
CA LEU A 127 9.57 -9.19 -17.63
C LEU A 127 10.64 -10.22 -17.22
N GLY A 128 10.53 -11.47 -17.68
CA GLY A 128 11.49 -12.51 -17.37
C GLY A 128 10.87 -13.89 -17.17
N THR A 129 11.49 -14.71 -16.35
CA THR A 129 11.09 -16.08 -16.04
C THR A 129 10.98 -16.30 -14.53
N ASN A 130 10.36 -17.41 -14.11
CA ASN A 130 10.34 -17.83 -12.71
C ASN A 130 11.76 -18.00 -12.13
N GLU A 131 12.74 -18.44 -12.95
CA GLU A 131 14.11 -18.56 -12.52
C GLU A 131 14.78 -17.20 -12.32
N ASP A 132 14.47 -16.20 -13.15
CA ASP A 132 14.91 -14.81 -12.95
C ASP A 132 14.36 -14.25 -11.65
N LEU A 133 13.07 -14.52 -11.34
CA LEU A 133 12.44 -14.12 -10.08
C LEU A 133 13.12 -14.80 -8.86
N ARG A 134 13.37 -16.10 -8.93
CA ARG A 134 14.07 -16.84 -7.87
C ARG A 134 15.47 -16.28 -7.63
N ARG A 135 16.21 -16.00 -8.70
CA ARG A 135 17.56 -15.43 -8.65
C ARG A 135 17.54 -14.03 -8.03
N LEU A 136 16.62 -13.17 -8.47
CA LEU A 136 16.43 -11.82 -7.93
C LEU A 136 16.09 -11.86 -6.44
N ALA A 137 15.11 -12.68 -6.02
CA ALA A 137 14.74 -12.85 -4.61
C ALA A 137 15.93 -13.27 -3.74
N ALA A 138 16.75 -14.21 -4.24
CA ALA A 138 17.98 -14.63 -3.55
C ALA A 138 19.02 -13.51 -3.49
N ALA A 139 19.19 -12.72 -4.55
CA ALA A 139 20.12 -11.59 -4.61
C ALA A 139 19.71 -10.45 -3.66
N MET A 140 18.41 -10.15 -3.57
CA MET A 140 17.84 -9.19 -2.63
C MET A 140 18.06 -9.62 -1.18
N ARG A 141 17.75 -10.88 -0.86
CA ARG A 141 17.92 -11.44 0.48
C ARG A 141 19.38 -11.39 0.96
N ARG A 142 20.36 -11.66 0.08
CA ARG A 142 21.79 -11.49 0.41
C ARG A 142 22.16 -10.04 0.75
N ARG A 143 21.39 -9.05 0.29
CA ARG A 143 21.59 -7.62 0.58
C ARG A 143 20.75 -7.10 1.75
N GLY A 144 19.97 -7.98 2.39
CA GLY A 144 19.06 -7.62 3.49
C GLY A 144 17.78 -6.95 3.02
N MET A 145 17.36 -7.21 1.78
CA MET A 145 16.11 -6.73 1.20
C MET A 145 15.08 -7.85 1.13
N SER A 146 13.84 -7.60 1.51
CA SER A 146 12.70 -8.51 1.36
C SER A 146 11.94 -8.20 0.10
N LEU A 147 11.50 -9.24 -0.62
CA LEU A 147 10.69 -9.13 -1.83
C LEU A 147 9.21 -9.24 -1.51
N CYS A 148 8.43 -8.24 -1.93
CA CYS A 148 6.97 -8.27 -1.96
C CYS A 148 6.47 -8.39 -3.40
N LEU A 149 5.46 -9.24 -3.61
CA LEU A 149 4.72 -9.33 -4.88
C LEU A 149 3.22 -9.18 -4.64
N ASP A 150 2.52 -8.68 -5.67
CA ASP A 150 1.07 -8.71 -5.74
C ASP A 150 0.56 -10.14 -5.96
N PHE A 151 -0.50 -10.47 -5.25
CA PHE A 151 -1.29 -11.67 -5.45
C PHE A 151 -2.75 -11.29 -5.61
N VAL A 152 -3.22 -11.26 -6.86
CA VAL A 152 -4.58 -10.89 -7.22
C VAL A 152 -5.50 -12.05 -6.88
N ILE A 153 -6.23 -11.94 -5.77
CA ILE A 153 -7.00 -13.06 -5.23
C ILE A 153 -8.49 -13.02 -5.66
N ASN A 154 -9.03 -11.82 -5.95
CA ASN A 154 -10.46 -11.64 -6.21
C ASN A 154 -10.90 -12.12 -7.60
N HIS A 155 -10.06 -12.01 -8.62
CA HIS A 155 -10.43 -12.22 -10.03
C HIS A 155 -9.27 -12.76 -10.86
N THR A 156 -9.58 -13.20 -12.08
CA THR A 156 -8.60 -13.53 -13.12
C THR A 156 -8.86 -12.69 -14.36
N ALA A 157 -7.89 -12.67 -15.29
CA ALA A 157 -8.18 -12.20 -16.65
C ALA A 157 -9.22 -13.11 -17.31
N ASP A 158 -10.01 -12.59 -18.23
CA ASP A 158 -10.96 -13.35 -19.03
C ASP A 158 -10.28 -14.26 -20.09
N THR A 159 -8.95 -14.14 -20.22
CA THR A 159 -8.04 -15.00 -21.00
C THR A 159 -7.34 -16.07 -20.13
N HIS A 160 -7.54 -16.07 -18.81
CA HIS A 160 -7.04 -17.14 -17.94
C HIS A 160 -7.56 -18.50 -18.41
N GLU A 161 -6.79 -19.58 -18.25
CA GLU A 161 -7.17 -20.93 -18.66
C GLU A 161 -8.58 -21.32 -18.17
N TRP A 162 -8.91 -20.98 -16.92
CA TRP A 162 -10.23 -21.27 -16.37
C TRP A 162 -11.35 -20.51 -17.10
N ALA A 163 -11.12 -19.25 -17.44
CA ALA A 163 -12.10 -18.45 -18.18
C ALA A 163 -12.27 -18.97 -19.61
N MET A 164 -11.18 -19.37 -20.27
CA MET A 164 -11.24 -19.96 -21.62
C MET A 164 -12.00 -21.29 -21.63
N ARG A 165 -11.80 -22.13 -20.63
CA ARG A 165 -12.54 -23.38 -20.47
C ARG A 165 -14.00 -23.17 -20.11
N ALA A 166 -14.29 -22.15 -19.30
CA ALA A 166 -15.67 -21.73 -19.02
C ALA A 166 -16.36 -21.22 -20.28
N LYS A 167 -15.70 -20.42 -21.12
CA LYS A 167 -16.18 -19.98 -22.45
C LYS A 167 -16.44 -21.20 -23.40
N ALA A 168 -15.67 -22.26 -23.26
CA ALA A 168 -15.87 -23.52 -23.98
C ALA A 168 -17.04 -24.38 -23.44
N GLY A 169 -17.72 -23.93 -22.37
CA GLY A 169 -18.89 -24.61 -21.81
C GLY A 169 -18.57 -25.69 -20.76
N GLU A 170 -17.33 -25.79 -20.29
CA GLU A 170 -16.94 -26.76 -19.28
C GLU A 170 -17.50 -26.36 -17.90
N ARG A 171 -18.47 -27.11 -17.41
CA ARG A 171 -19.24 -26.81 -16.19
C ARG A 171 -18.36 -26.58 -14.96
N GLU A 172 -17.33 -27.40 -14.76
CA GLU A 172 -16.40 -27.29 -13.65
C GLU A 172 -15.71 -25.90 -13.62
N TYR A 173 -15.43 -25.32 -14.78
CA TYR A 173 -14.76 -24.04 -14.90
C TYR A 173 -15.74 -22.85 -14.85
N ILE A 174 -16.98 -23.05 -15.34
CA ILE A 174 -18.05 -22.08 -15.15
C ILE A 174 -18.31 -21.86 -13.64
N ASP A 175 -18.34 -22.95 -12.87
CA ASP A 175 -18.60 -22.92 -11.42
C ASP A 175 -17.45 -22.27 -10.61
N ARG A 176 -16.29 -21.98 -11.22
CA ARG A 176 -15.19 -21.20 -10.61
C ARG A 176 -15.42 -19.69 -10.62
N TYR A 177 -16.36 -19.21 -11.41
CA TYR A 177 -16.74 -17.80 -11.54
C TYR A 177 -18.15 -17.56 -11.00
N ILE A 178 -18.45 -16.32 -10.68
CA ILE A 178 -19.79 -15.93 -10.24
C ILE A 178 -20.61 -15.63 -11.49
N CYS A 179 -21.46 -16.58 -11.89
CA CYS A 179 -22.23 -16.55 -13.14
C CYS A 179 -23.72 -16.76 -12.88
N PHE A 180 -24.56 -16.12 -13.72
CA PHE A 180 -26.02 -16.23 -13.67
C PHE A 180 -26.59 -16.45 -15.08
N ASP A 181 -27.68 -17.26 -15.16
CA ASP A 181 -28.35 -17.57 -16.44
C ASP A 181 -29.24 -16.43 -16.93
N THR A 182 -29.77 -15.61 -16.01
CA THR A 182 -30.66 -14.48 -16.30
C THR A 182 -30.15 -13.19 -15.66
N PRO A 183 -30.57 -12.00 -16.17
CA PRO A 183 -30.16 -10.71 -15.61
C PRO A 183 -30.84 -10.35 -14.29
N ASP A 184 -31.76 -11.15 -13.77
CA ASP A 184 -32.60 -10.78 -12.62
C ASP A 184 -31.77 -10.61 -11.36
N ILE A 185 -30.90 -11.60 -11.05
CA ILE A 185 -29.99 -11.53 -9.91
C ILE A 185 -28.93 -10.44 -10.09
N PRO A 186 -28.21 -10.35 -11.22
CA PRO A 186 -27.31 -9.23 -11.51
C PRO A 186 -27.94 -7.86 -11.26
N ARG A 187 -29.12 -7.57 -11.82
CA ARG A 187 -29.83 -6.30 -11.63
C ARG A 187 -30.20 -6.02 -10.16
N GLU A 188 -30.53 -7.08 -9.41
CA GLU A 188 -30.82 -6.93 -7.98
C GLU A 188 -29.56 -6.61 -7.18
N MET A 189 -28.46 -7.27 -7.51
CA MET A 189 -27.16 -7.02 -6.85
C MET A 189 -26.63 -5.62 -7.15
N GLU A 190 -26.74 -5.12 -8.39
CA GLU A 190 -26.28 -3.79 -8.80
C GLU A 190 -27.01 -2.65 -8.10
N LYS A 191 -28.17 -2.88 -7.48
CA LYS A 191 -28.85 -1.86 -6.66
C LYS A 191 -28.06 -1.51 -5.38
N THR A 192 -27.21 -2.42 -4.90
CA THR A 192 -26.49 -2.28 -3.63
C THR A 192 -24.99 -2.29 -3.78
N ILE A 193 -24.44 -2.77 -4.91
CA ILE A 193 -23.00 -2.78 -5.18
C ILE A 193 -22.60 -1.39 -5.73
N PRO A 194 -21.70 -0.65 -5.05
CA PRO A 194 -21.19 0.60 -5.59
C PRO A 194 -20.15 0.32 -6.69
N ASP A 195 -20.23 1.07 -7.79
CA ASP A 195 -19.20 1.02 -8.84
C ASP A 195 -17.82 1.37 -8.30
N VAL A 196 -16.80 0.64 -8.72
CA VAL A 196 -15.41 0.94 -8.38
C VAL A 196 -14.86 2.01 -9.34
N PHE A 197 -15.18 1.87 -10.62
CA PHE A 197 -14.79 2.78 -11.69
C PHE A 197 -16.03 3.32 -12.43
N PRO A 198 -16.76 4.29 -11.84
CA PRO A 198 -18.04 4.75 -12.38
C PRO A 198 -17.95 5.40 -13.78
N GLU A 199 -16.79 5.93 -14.16
CA GLU A 199 -16.57 6.57 -15.46
C GLU A 199 -16.01 5.56 -16.50
N THR A 200 -15.00 4.78 -16.12
CA THR A 200 -14.24 3.94 -17.06
C THR A 200 -14.73 2.50 -17.17
N ALA A 201 -15.37 1.96 -16.12
CA ALA A 201 -15.93 0.60 -16.11
C ALA A 201 -17.20 0.53 -15.22
N PRO A 202 -18.30 1.18 -15.63
CA PRO A 202 -19.56 1.17 -14.87
C PRO A 202 -20.23 -0.21 -14.91
N GLY A 203 -20.92 -0.56 -13.82
CA GLY A 203 -21.60 -1.85 -13.65
C GLY A 203 -20.68 -2.93 -13.08
N SER A 204 -21.30 -4.02 -12.62
CA SER A 204 -20.58 -5.15 -11.99
C SER A 204 -20.85 -6.49 -12.67
N PHE A 205 -21.57 -6.51 -13.79
CA PHE A 205 -21.88 -7.73 -14.53
C PHE A 205 -21.86 -7.49 -16.02
N LEU A 206 -21.28 -8.45 -16.76
CA LEU A 206 -21.28 -8.45 -18.21
C LEU A 206 -21.93 -9.74 -18.77
N TYR A 207 -22.61 -9.64 -19.91
CA TYR A 207 -23.11 -10.81 -20.61
C TYR A 207 -22.04 -11.39 -21.53
N VAL A 208 -21.69 -12.67 -21.32
CA VAL A 208 -20.70 -13.38 -22.12
C VAL A 208 -21.44 -14.33 -23.08
N GLU A 209 -21.51 -13.95 -24.35
CA GLU A 209 -22.27 -14.69 -25.39
C GLU A 209 -21.85 -16.17 -25.50
N GLN A 210 -20.53 -16.45 -25.46
CA GLN A 210 -19.99 -17.82 -25.56
C GLN A 210 -20.51 -18.75 -24.45
N MET A 211 -20.79 -18.18 -23.27
CA MET A 211 -21.32 -18.92 -22.13
C MET A 211 -22.84 -18.85 -22.01
N GLY A 212 -23.48 -17.89 -22.67
CA GLY A 212 -24.89 -17.57 -22.46
C GLY A 212 -25.19 -17.11 -21.02
N LYS A 213 -24.26 -16.45 -20.35
CA LYS A 213 -24.35 -16.11 -18.92
C LYS A 213 -23.91 -14.68 -18.62
N TYR A 214 -24.44 -14.16 -17.53
CA TYR A 214 -23.95 -12.92 -16.89
C TYR A 214 -22.85 -13.28 -15.92
N VAL A 215 -21.65 -12.70 -16.10
CA VAL A 215 -20.47 -12.94 -15.28
C VAL A 215 -20.20 -11.71 -14.42
N CYS A 216 -19.92 -11.93 -13.14
CA CYS A 216 -19.54 -10.86 -12.22
C CYS A 216 -18.13 -10.35 -12.55
N SER A 217 -17.99 -9.02 -12.59
CA SER A 217 -16.77 -8.27 -12.87
C SER A 217 -16.78 -6.99 -12.05
N SER A 218 -16.21 -7.05 -10.84
CA SER A 218 -16.22 -5.93 -9.90
C SER A 218 -15.36 -4.74 -10.34
N PHE A 219 -14.41 -4.96 -11.25
CA PHE A 219 -13.44 -3.96 -11.72
C PHE A 219 -13.63 -3.73 -13.22
N HIS A 220 -12.75 -4.26 -14.07
CA HIS A 220 -12.89 -4.12 -15.52
C HIS A 220 -13.60 -5.32 -16.14
N PRO A 221 -14.28 -5.16 -17.29
CA PRO A 221 -15.00 -6.26 -17.96
C PRO A 221 -14.15 -7.50 -18.29
N TYR A 222 -12.85 -7.33 -18.42
CA TYR A 222 -11.88 -8.41 -18.64
C TYR A 222 -11.30 -9.02 -17.34
N GLN A 223 -11.82 -8.64 -16.16
CA GLN A 223 -11.44 -9.16 -14.83
C GLN A 223 -12.63 -9.87 -14.21
N TRP A 224 -12.67 -11.20 -14.33
CA TRP A 224 -13.82 -12.00 -13.88
C TRP A 224 -13.68 -12.47 -12.44
N ASP A 225 -14.67 -12.16 -11.61
CA ASP A 225 -14.66 -12.44 -10.17
C ASP A 225 -14.76 -13.93 -9.88
N LEU A 226 -13.85 -14.43 -9.05
CA LEU A 226 -13.75 -15.81 -8.61
C LEU A 226 -14.86 -16.15 -7.61
N ASN A 227 -15.38 -17.37 -7.71
CA ASN A 227 -16.42 -17.90 -6.84
C ASN A 227 -15.81 -18.61 -5.62
N TYR A 228 -15.55 -17.89 -4.55
CA TYR A 228 -15.03 -18.47 -3.30
C TYR A 228 -16.04 -19.31 -2.52
N ARG A 229 -17.28 -19.49 -3.01
CA ARG A 229 -18.17 -20.56 -2.51
C ARG A 229 -17.72 -21.94 -2.97
N ASN A 230 -16.90 -21.99 -4.02
CA ASN A 230 -16.32 -23.22 -4.54
C ASN A 230 -14.97 -23.51 -3.86
N PRO A 231 -14.85 -24.58 -3.04
CA PRO A 231 -13.60 -24.91 -2.33
C PRO A 231 -12.43 -25.20 -3.28
N VAL A 232 -12.69 -25.56 -4.53
CA VAL A 232 -11.64 -25.77 -5.55
C VAL A 232 -10.91 -24.46 -5.82
N VAL A 233 -11.65 -23.35 -5.93
CA VAL A 233 -11.07 -22.02 -6.16
C VAL A 233 -10.13 -21.66 -5.01
N PHE A 234 -10.60 -21.79 -3.76
CA PHE A 234 -9.77 -21.52 -2.59
C PHE A 234 -8.48 -22.36 -2.59
N ASN A 235 -8.59 -23.67 -2.79
CA ASN A 235 -7.45 -24.57 -2.75
C ASN A 235 -6.42 -24.23 -3.84
N GLU A 236 -6.85 -24.01 -5.08
CA GLU A 236 -5.96 -23.73 -6.20
C GLU A 236 -5.29 -22.35 -6.07
N MET A 237 -6.03 -21.34 -5.61
CA MET A 237 -5.44 -20.01 -5.34
C MET A 237 -4.41 -20.07 -4.21
N VAL A 238 -4.67 -20.81 -3.14
CA VAL A 238 -3.68 -21.06 -2.07
C VAL A 238 -2.46 -21.83 -2.61
N GLY A 239 -2.66 -22.77 -3.52
CA GLY A 239 -1.56 -23.48 -4.20
C GLY A 239 -0.64 -22.52 -4.96
N SER A 240 -1.20 -21.60 -5.75
CA SER A 240 -0.45 -20.59 -6.48
C SER A 240 0.28 -19.62 -5.53
N MET A 241 -0.37 -19.24 -4.42
CA MET A 241 0.27 -18.43 -3.37
C MET A 241 1.51 -19.13 -2.78
N LEU A 242 1.41 -20.40 -2.45
CA LEU A 242 2.53 -21.21 -1.93
C LEU A 242 3.62 -21.41 -2.98
N HIS A 243 3.27 -21.51 -4.27
CA HIS A 243 4.24 -21.54 -5.37
C HIS A 243 5.10 -20.24 -5.38
N LEU A 244 4.48 -19.07 -5.31
CA LEU A 244 5.21 -17.79 -5.25
C LEU A 244 6.12 -17.71 -4.00
N ALA A 245 5.63 -18.16 -2.85
CA ALA A 245 6.44 -18.24 -1.62
C ALA A 245 7.66 -19.15 -1.81
N ASN A 246 7.55 -20.23 -2.59
CA ASN A 246 8.64 -21.15 -2.91
C ASN A 246 9.60 -20.60 -3.98
N LEU A 247 9.18 -19.62 -4.80
CA LEU A 247 10.09 -18.84 -5.65
C LEU A 247 10.94 -17.85 -4.84
N GLY A 248 10.66 -17.67 -3.55
CA GLY A 248 11.43 -16.82 -2.65
C GLY A 248 10.77 -15.47 -2.34
N VAL A 249 9.49 -15.31 -2.66
CA VAL A 249 8.68 -14.17 -2.24
C VAL A 249 8.51 -14.21 -0.72
N GLU A 250 8.69 -13.07 -0.07
CA GLU A 250 8.73 -12.94 1.39
C GLU A 250 7.53 -12.18 1.93
N VAL A 251 6.88 -11.40 1.08
CA VAL A 251 5.64 -10.68 1.39
C VAL A 251 4.68 -10.84 0.23
N LEU A 252 3.46 -11.27 0.51
CA LEU A 252 2.38 -11.33 -0.47
C LEU A 252 1.42 -10.17 -0.22
N ARG A 253 1.31 -9.27 -1.19
CA ARG A 253 0.29 -8.22 -1.18
C ARG A 253 -0.98 -8.80 -1.76
N ILE A 254 -1.95 -9.06 -0.90
CA ILE A 254 -3.24 -9.63 -1.28
C ILE A 254 -4.12 -8.51 -1.79
N ASP A 255 -4.40 -8.55 -3.08
CA ASP A 255 -5.18 -7.54 -3.80
C ASP A 255 -6.68 -7.67 -3.51
N ALA A 256 -7.39 -6.53 -3.44
CA ALA A 256 -8.84 -6.45 -3.39
C ALA A 256 -9.50 -7.35 -2.32
N VAL A 257 -8.89 -7.51 -1.15
CA VAL A 257 -9.34 -8.41 -0.07
C VAL A 257 -10.83 -8.24 0.27
N PRO A 258 -11.39 -7.01 0.41
CA PRO A 258 -12.79 -6.82 0.81
C PRO A 258 -13.82 -7.44 -0.14
N TYR A 259 -13.42 -7.75 -1.37
CA TYR A 259 -14.32 -8.15 -2.46
C TYR A 259 -14.51 -9.66 -2.61
N LEU A 260 -13.81 -10.51 -1.84
CA LEU A 260 -13.75 -11.98 -2.04
C LEU A 260 -15.09 -12.71 -1.95
N TRP A 261 -16.09 -12.11 -1.33
CA TRP A 261 -17.39 -12.75 -1.14
C TRP A 261 -18.55 -11.88 -1.63
N LYS A 262 -19.46 -12.49 -2.42
CA LYS A 262 -20.62 -11.78 -2.96
C LYS A 262 -21.92 -12.34 -2.36
N GLN A 263 -22.82 -11.41 -1.98
CA GLN A 263 -24.13 -11.77 -1.43
C GLN A 263 -25.18 -10.73 -1.83
N ILE A 264 -26.32 -11.21 -2.34
CA ILE A 264 -27.44 -10.37 -2.74
C ILE A 264 -27.91 -9.51 -1.56
N GLY A 265 -28.26 -8.26 -1.82
CA GLY A 265 -28.76 -7.31 -0.80
C GLY A 265 -27.66 -6.71 0.08
N THR A 266 -26.40 -6.92 -0.27
CA THR A 266 -25.24 -6.30 0.39
C THR A 266 -24.42 -5.49 -0.59
N THR A 267 -23.44 -4.74 -0.08
CA THR A 267 -22.45 -4.05 -0.93
C THR A 267 -21.43 -5.00 -1.57
N CYS A 268 -21.48 -6.30 -1.26
CA CYS A 268 -20.47 -7.30 -1.64
C CYS A 268 -19.04 -6.93 -1.21
N ARG A 269 -18.91 -6.20 -0.12
CA ARG A 269 -17.63 -5.79 0.49
C ARG A 269 -17.66 -6.08 1.98
N ASN A 270 -16.53 -6.47 2.56
CA ASN A 270 -16.34 -6.66 4.01
C ASN A 270 -17.28 -7.69 4.66
N LEU A 271 -17.69 -8.70 3.93
CA LEU A 271 -18.55 -9.73 4.47
C LEU A 271 -17.77 -10.67 5.41
N PRO A 272 -18.41 -11.28 6.42
CA PRO A 272 -17.74 -12.14 7.41
C PRO A 272 -16.91 -13.27 6.80
N GLN A 273 -17.35 -13.81 5.65
CA GLN A 273 -16.65 -14.87 4.95
C GLN A 273 -15.27 -14.43 4.41
N VAL A 274 -15.08 -13.14 4.14
CA VAL A 274 -13.78 -12.58 3.75
C VAL A 274 -12.76 -12.81 4.87
N HIS A 275 -13.14 -12.53 6.12
CA HIS A 275 -12.30 -12.76 7.29
C HIS A 275 -12.00 -14.25 7.51
N THR A 276 -12.99 -15.14 7.30
CA THR A 276 -12.78 -16.59 7.35
C THR A 276 -11.73 -17.03 6.32
N ILE A 277 -11.83 -16.54 5.08
CA ILE A 277 -10.88 -16.85 4.00
C ILE A 277 -9.48 -16.33 4.37
N MET A 278 -9.36 -15.07 4.80
CA MET A 278 -8.07 -14.49 5.18
C MET A 278 -7.43 -15.21 6.37
N ARG A 279 -8.24 -15.61 7.35
CA ARG A 279 -7.76 -16.40 8.48
C ARG A 279 -7.24 -17.77 8.06
N MET A 280 -7.93 -18.47 7.15
CA MET A 280 -7.44 -19.74 6.59
C MET A 280 -6.14 -19.56 5.80
N ILE A 281 -6.03 -18.53 4.97
CA ILE A 281 -4.79 -18.19 4.25
C ILE A 281 -3.64 -17.95 5.24
N ARG A 282 -3.91 -17.22 6.34
CA ARG A 282 -2.93 -16.99 7.39
C ARG A 282 -2.47 -18.29 8.04
N LEU A 283 -3.40 -19.18 8.39
CA LEU A 283 -3.08 -20.49 8.97
C LEU A 283 -2.22 -21.36 8.06
N VAL A 284 -2.57 -21.39 6.77
CA VAL A 284 -1.78 -22.13 5.77
C VAL A 284 -0.36 -21.57 5.67
N THR A 285 -0.20 -20.25 5.58
CA THR A 285 1.14 -19.61 5.53
C THR A 285 1.94 -19.89 6.79
N GLU A 286 1.34 -19.76 7.97
CA GLU A 286 2.00 -20.08 9.25
C GLU A 286 2.46 -21.54 9.34
N CYS A 287 1.74 -22.47 8.72
CA CYS A 287 2.13 -23.89 8.68
C CYS A 287 3.26 -24.16 7.70
N VAL A 288 3.16 -23.67 6.47
CA VAL A 288 4.04 -24.06 5.34
C VAL A 288 5.27 -23.16 5.26
N CYS A 289 5.09 -21.85 5.35
CA CYS A 289 6.12 -20.82 5.11
C CYS A 289 6.00 -19.66 6.12
N PRO A 290 6.20 -19.89 7.44
CA PRO A 290 5.96 -18.90 8.49
C PRO A 290 6.85 -17.65 8.41
N GLY A 291 7.85 -17.65 7.57
CA GLY A 291 8.66 -16.47 7.25
C GLY A 291 8.02 -15.53 6.25
N VAL A 292 6.92 -15.92 5.61
CA VAL A 292 6.16 -15.10 4.65
C VAL A 292 5.06 -14.34 5.37
N ILE A 293 4.93 -13.04 5.08
CA ILE A 293 3.88 -12.20 5.66
C ILE A 293 2.85 -11.78 4.62
N LEU A 294 1.64 -11.50 5.09
CA LEU A 294 0.51 -11.07 4.27
C LEU A 294 0.30 -9.56 4.44
N LYS A 295 0.27 -8.83 3.35
CA LYS A 295 -0.07 -7.42 3.29
C LYS A 295 -1.40 -7.27 2.54
N GLY A 296 -2.48 -6.97 3.26
CA GLY A 296 -3.80 -6.81 2.65
C GLY A 296 -3.97 -5.43 2.01
N GLU A 297 -4.60 -5.40 0.84
CA GLU A 297 -5.14 -4.16 0.30
C GLU A 297 -6.59 -4.01 0.75
N VAL A 298 -6.79 -3.03 1.63
CA VAL A 298 -8.09 -2.65 2.18
C VAL A 298 -8.13 -1.13 2.28
N VAL A 299 -8.99 -0.50 1.49
CA VAL A 299 -9.12 0.97 1.43
C VAL A 299 -10.37 1.38 2.20
N MET A 300 -10.21 1.76 3.46
CA MET A 300 -11.30 2.07 4.39
C MET A 300 -10.86 3.01 5.52
N ALA A 301 -11.84 3.46 6.33
CA ALA A 301 -11.56 4.18 7.56
C ALA A 301 -10.83 3.29 8.61
N PRO A 302 -9.99 3.86 9.50
CA PRO A 302 -9.16 3.08 10.44
C PRO A 302 -9.90 2.03 11.25
N LYS A 303 -11.08 2.37 11.75
CA LYS A 303 -11.91 1.44 12.55
C LYS A 303 -12.38 0.21 11.75
N GLU A 304 -12.57 0.38 10.44
CA GLU A 304 -12.97 -0.69 9.53
C GLU A 304 -11.76 -1.53 9.07
N LEU A 305 -10.53 -0.98 9.17
CA LEU A 305 -9.29 -1.69 8.89
C LEU A 305 -8.91 -2.69 9.99
N ALA A 306 -9.19 -2.36 11.26
CA ALA A 306 -8.80 -3.17 12.40
C ALA A 306 -9.19 -4.65 12.29
N PRO A 307 -10.40 -5.04 11.85
CA PRO A 307 -10.79 -6.44 11.68
C PRO A 307 -9.88 -7.24 10.74
N TYR A 308 -9.27 -6.60 9.73
CA TYR A 308 -8.38 -7.27 8.77
C TYR A 308 -6.99 -7.60 9.33
N PHE A 309 -6.63 -7.06 10.48
CA PHE A 309 -5.49 -7.56 11.26
C PHE A 309 -5.87 -8.79 12.09
N GLY A 310 -7.18 -9.02 12.32
CA GLY A 310 -7.68 -10.03 13.23
C GLY A 310 -7.39 -9.65 14.69
N THR A 311 -7.36 -10.66 15.57
CA THR A 311 -6.96 -10.51 16.97
C THR A 311 -5.57 -11.11 17.20
N ALA A 312 -4.98 -10.89 18.38
CA ALA A 312 -3.70 -11.49 18.73
C ALA A 312 -3.75 -13.03 18.70
N GLU A 313 -4.91 -13.63 19.05
CA GLU A 313 -5.12 -15.08 19.03
C GLU A 313 -5.49 -15.61 17.64
N LYS A 314 -6.17 -14.80 16.84
CA LYS A 314 -6.65 -15.13 15.49
C LYS A 314 -6.24 -14.05 14.50
N PRO A 315 -4.92 -13.89 14.22
CA PRO A 315 -4.44 -12.89 13.29
C PRO A 315 -4.80 -13.23 11.84
N GLU A 316 -5.06 -12.18 11.06
CA GLU A 316 -5.28 -12.23 9.61
C GLU A 316 -4.09 -11.63 8.85
N CYS A 317 -4.18 -10.38 8.37
CA CYS A 317 -3.06 -9.71 7.74
C CYS A 317 -1.99 -9.28 8.76
N HIS A 318 -0.72 -9.27 8.33
CA HIS A 318 0.38 -8.71 9.11
C HIS A 318 0.50 -7.20 8.90
N LEU A 319 0.20 -6.75 7.68
CA LEU A 319 0.35 -5.37 7.23
C LEU A 319 -0.91 -4.93 6.46
N LEU A 320 -1.30 -3.68 6.64
CA LEU A 320 -2.29 -3.00 5.80
C LEU A 320 -1.77 -1.65 5.33
N TYR A 321 -2.31 -1.16 4.22
CA TYR A 321 -2.03 0.20 3.74
C TYR A 321 -2.72 1.25 4.59
N ASN A 322 -2.03 2.36 4.84
CA ASN A 322 -2.55 3.52 5.55
C ASN A 322 -3.14 4.55 4.58
N SER A 323 -4.10 4.12 3.75
CA SER A 323 -4.65 4.90 2.63
C SER A 323 -5.41 6.15 3.07
N SER A 324 -6.25 6.04 4.09
CA SER A 324 -7.01 7.19 4.60
C SER A 324 -6.09 8.26 5.21
N THR A 325 -5.00 7.86 5.88
CA THR A 325 -4.01 8.82 6.41
C THR A 325 -3.23 9.47 5.27
N MET A 326 -2.89 8.72 4.23
CA MET A 326 -2.28 9.27 3.02
C MET A 326 -3.15 10.38 2.41
N ALA A 327 -4.42 10.12 2.16
CA ALA A 327 -5.38 11.11 1.64
C ALA A 327 -5.52 12.32 2.56
N THR A 328 -5.60 12.09 3.88
CA THR A 328 -5.74 13.15 4.88
C THR A 328 -4.47 14.02 4.97
N GLN A 329 -3.28 13.42 4.76
CA GLN A 329 -2.02 14.16 4.72
C GLN A 329 -1.95 15.09 3.51
N TRP A 330 -2.38 14.63 2.32
CA TRP A 330 -2.53 15.50 1.15
C TRP A 330 -3.57 16.59 1.35
N SER A 331 -4.70 16.29 2.02
CA SER A 331 -5.70 17.27 2.41
C SER A 331 -5.11 18.36 3.31
N ALA A 332 -4.33 17.98 4.32
CA ALA A 332 -3.66 18.92 5.21
C ALA A 332 -2.67 19.84 4.46
N LEU A 333 -1.92 19.31 3.50
CA LEU A 333 -0.99 20.10 2.69
C LEU A 333 -1.70 21.12 1.81
N ALA A 334 -2.81 20.75 1.15
CA ALA A 334 -3.56 21.65 0.28
C ALA A 334 -4.27 22.76 1.05
N SER A 335 -4.84 22.42 2.21
CA SER A 335 -5.66 23.34 3.01
C SER A 335 -4.87 24.17 4.03
N GLY A 336 -3.65 23.76 4.39
CA GLY A 336 -2.91 24.32 5.53
C GLY A 336 -3.58 24.02 6.88
N ASP A 337 -4.36 22.94 6.98
CA ASP A 337 -5.11 22.55 8.18
C ASP A 337 -4.84 21.09 8.55
N ALA A 338 -4.10 20.86 9.62
CA ALA A 338 -3.69 19.54 10.08
C ALA A 338 -4.71 18.85 11.02
N ARG A 339 -5.84 19.48 11.36
CA ARG A 339 -6.78 18.93 12.36
C ARG A 339 -7.36 17.59 11.96
N GLN A 340 -7.74 17.39 10.68
CA GLN A 340 -8.22 16.09 10.21
C GLN A 340 -7.11 15.03 10.26
N LEU A 341 -5.88 15.40 9.90
CA LEU A 341 -4.72 14.50 9.97
C LEU A 341 -4.42 14.11 11.43
N LYS A 342 -4.45 15.07 12.35
CA LYS A 342 -4.30 14.78 13.78
C LYS A 342 -5.35 13.76 14.26
N LYS A 343 -6.63 14.02 13.96
CA LYS A 343 -7.73 13.11 14.32
C LYS A 343 -7.54 11.70 13.75
N GLN A 344 -7.14 11.62 12.48
CA GLN A 344 -6.86 10.34 11.80
C GLN A 344 -5.74 9.57 12.50
N LEU A 345 -4.66 10.25 12.90
CA LEU A 345 -3.55 9.64 13.62
C LEU A 345 -3.95 9.21 15.04
N ASP A 346 -4.76 9.99 15.74
CA ASP A 346 -5.31 9.60 17.05
C ASP A 346 -6.16 8.31 16.95
N ASP A 347 -6.98 8.20 15.90
CA ASP A 347 -7.76 6.97 15.66
C ASP A 347 -6.85 5.77 15.38
N LEU A 348 -5.77 5.93 14.62
CA LEU A 348 -4.79 4.88 14.35
C LEU A 348 -4.02 4.46 15.61
N HIS A 349 -3.59 5.43 16.42
CA HIS A 349 -2.84 5.16 17.65
C HIS A 349 -3.70 4.49 18.74
N SER A 350 -5.03 4.58 18.62
CA SER A 350 -5.97 3.87 19.50
C SER A 350 -6.14 2.40 19.16
N LEU A 351 -5.63 1.94 17.99
CA LEU A 351 -5.73 0.54 17.58
C LEU A 351 -4.76 -0.35 18.37
N PRO A 352 -5.05 -1.66 18.47
CA PRO A 352 -4.17 -2.60 19.16
C PRO A 352 -2.73 -2.59 18.61
N ALA A 353 -1.76 -2.79 19.48
CA ALA A 353 -0.33 -2.70 19.17
C ALA A 353 0.15 -3.68 18.06
N HIS A 354 -0.58 -4.76 17.79
CA HIS A 354 -0.26 -5.69 16.71
C HIS A 354 -0.61 -5.14 15.31
N CYS A 355 -1.44 -4.10 15.22
CA CYS A 355 -1.78 -3.45 13.96
C CYS A 355 -0.56 -2.70 13.41
N CYS A 356 -0.07 -3.09 12.23
CA CYS A 356 1.08 -2.49 11.59
C CYS A 356 0.73 -1.96 10.20
N PHE A 357 1.01 -0.68 9.97
CA PHE A 357 0.66 0.00 8.73
C PHE A 357 1.87 0.26 7.84
N VAL A 358 1.63 0.22 6.53
CA VAL A 358 2.52 0.75 5.51
C VAL A 358 2.11 2.18 5.23
N ASN A 359 2.97 3.15 5.56
CA ASN A 359 2.76 4.58 5.35
C ASN A 359 3.38 5.01 4.03
N TYR A 360 2.64 5.71 3.20
CA TYR A 360 3.07 6.10 1.87
C TYR A 360 2.37 7.40 1.43
N LEU A 361 2.93 8.10 0.44
CA LEU A 361 2.34 9.31 -0.12
C LEU A 361 1.56 9.03 -1.39
N ARG A 362 2.01 8.10 -2.20
CA ARG A 362 1.38 7.62 -3.41
C ARG A 362 1.81 6.19 -3.70
N CYS A 363 1.10 5.53 -4.59
CA CYS A 363 1.51 4.25 -5.18
C CYS A 363 1.25 4.28 -6.70
N HIS A 364 0.97 3.16 -7.30
CA HIS A 364 0.59 3.04 -8.70
C HIS A 364 -0.86 3.47 -8.97
N ASP A 365 -1.69 3.51 -7.92
CA ASP A 365 -3.07 3.95 -8.00
C ASP A 365 -3.22 5.45 -7.78
N ASP A 366 -4.43 5.92 -8.01
CA ASP A 366 -4.87 7.27 -7.76
C ASP A 366 -4.99 7.58 -6.24
N ILE A 367 -5.00 8.84 -5.91
CA ILE A 367 -5.32 9.35 -4.58
C ILE A 367 -6.82 9.54 -4.50
N GLY A 368 -7.49 8.64 -3.79
CA GLY A 368 -8.90 8.75 -3.44
C GLY A 368 -9.10 9.54 -2.14
N TRP A 369 -10.11 10.42 -2.09
CA TRP A 369 -10.37 11.31 -0.97
C TRP A 369 -11.24 10.66 0.11
N GLY A 370 -10.75 9.54 0.70
CA GLY A 370 -11.38 8.82 1.81
C GLY A 370 -11.20 9.52 3.16
N LEU A 371 -11.78 10.71 3.32
CA LEU A 371 -11.67 11.53 4.52
C LEU A 371 -12.75 11.20 5.56
N ASN A 372 -12.51 11.52 6.84
CA ASN A 372 -13.51 11.42 7.89
C ASN A 372 -14.51 12.58 7.78
N GLU A 373 -15.61 12.34 7.05
CA GLU A 373 -16.63 13.37 6.79
C GLU A 373 -17.37 13.84 8.03
N GLU A 374 -17.63 12.93 8.99
CA GLU A 374 -18.31 13.27 10.24
C GLU A 374 -17.48 14.27 11.06
N TYR A 375 -16.20 13.95 11.25
CA TYR A 375 -15.30 14.87 11.94
C TYR A 375 -15.10 16.16 11.15
N GLY A 376 -14.97 16.11 9.82
CA GLY A 376 -14.90 17.28 8.97
C GLY A 376 -16.08 18.24 9.21
N LYS A 377 -17.29 17.74 9.19
CA LYS A 377 -18.51 18.52 9.49
C LYS A 377 -18.47 19.13 10.90
N SER A 378 -17.95 18.41 11.88
CA SER A 378 -17.86 18.90 13.27
C SER A 378 -16.93 20.10 13.44
N ILE A 379 -15.96 20.26 12.55
CA ILE A 379 -15.01 21.40 12.52
C ILE A 379 -15.33 22.43 11.42
N GLY A 380 -16.51 22.34 10.81
CA GLY A 380 -17.02 23.32 9.86
C GLY A 380 -16.62 23.08 8.39
N ILE A 381 -16.16 21.88 8.03
CA ILE A 381 -15.79 21.50 6.66
C ILE A 381 -16.96 20.80 5.99
N ASP A 382 -17.42 21.33 4.84
CA ASP A 382 -18.37 20.63 3.98
C ASP A 382 -17.64 19.54 3.17
N PRO A 383 -18.01 18.25 3.27
CA PRO A 383 -17.25 17.17 2.64
C PRO A 383 -17.23 17.23 1.12
N VAL A 384 -18.34 17.60 0.48
CA VAL A 384 -18.45 17.65 -0.98
C VAL A 384 -17.61 18.80 -1.53
N ALA A 385 -17.80 20.01 -0.94
CA ALA A 385 -17.01 21.17 -1.33
C ALA A 385 -15.50 20.98 -1.08
N HIS A 386 -15.14 20.28 0.01
CA HIS A 386 -13.74 20.02 0.33
C HIS A 386 -13.08 19.02 -0.63
N LYS A 387 -13.75 17.92 -0.97
CA LYS A 387 -13.26 16.99 -2.00
C LYS A 387 -13.09 17.69 -3.35
N LYS A 388 -14.07 18.53 -3.72
CA LYS A 388 -13.98 19.34 -4.95
C LYS A 388 -12.76 20.27 -4.91
N PHE A 389 -12.55 20.98 -3.80
CA PHE A 389 -11.36 21.80 -3.59
C PHE A 389 -10.08 20.98 -3.78
N LEU A 390 -9.98 19.77 -3.21
CA LEU A 390 -8.79 18.95 -3.26
C LEU A 390 -8.43 18.50 -4.69
N TYR A 391 -9.38 17.94 -5.44
CA TYR A 391 -9.05 17.52 -6.80
C TYR A 391 -8.78 18.69 -7.74
N GLU A 392 -9.50 19.83 -7.60
CA GLU A 392 -9.21 21.06 -8.36
C GLU A 392 -7.85 21.67 -7.97
N PHE A 393 -7.49 21.60 -6.68
CA PHE A 393 -6.18 22.07 -6.22
C PHE A 393 -5.04 21.23 -6.82
N TYR A 394 -5.14 19.91 -6.73
CA TYR A 394 -4.07 19.04 -7.19
C TYR A 394 -3.98 18.89 -8.71
N GLU A 395 -5.07 19.09 -9.45
CA GLU A 395 -4.99 19.23 -10.92
C GLU A 395 -4.47 20.60 -11.36
N GLY A 396 -4.40 21.58 -10.47
CA GLY A 396 -3.86 22.91 -10.73
C GLY A 396 -4.89 23.94 -11.21
N SER A 397 -6.18 23.60 -11.30
CA SER A 397 -7.25 24.51 -11.73
C SER A 397 -7.74 25.44 -10.61
N PHE A 398 -7.52 25.08 -9.34
CA PHE A 398 -7.88 25.94 -8.20
C PHE A 398 -6.97 27.17 -8.12
N PRO A 399 -7.51 28.40 -7.95
CA PRO A 399 -6.70 29.61 -7.85
C PRO A 399 -5.67 29.54 -6.71
N GLY A 400 -4.40 29.80 -7.02
CA GLY A 400 -3.31 29.73 -6.06
C GLY A 400 -2.69 28.33 -5.88
N SER A 401 -3.19 27.31 -6.56
CA SER A 401 -2.55 26.00 -6.55
C SER A 401 -1.12 26.05 -7.13
N TYR A 402 -0.24 25.31 -6.48
CA TYR A 402 1.12 25.05 -6.94
C TYR A 402 1.28 23.66 -7.58
N ALA A 403 0.25 22.82 -7.53
CA ALA A 403 0.31 21.46 -8.00
C ALA A 403 0.12 21.32 -9.53
N ARG A 404 0.62 20.21 -10.06
CA ARG A 404 0.38 19.75 -11.43
C ARG A 404 0.08 18.26 -11.39
N GLY A 405 -1.18 17.92 -11.30
CA GLY A 405 -1.70 16.56 -11.40
C GLY A 405 -2.83 16.47 -12.41
N GLU A 406 -3.52 15.35 -12.43
CA GLU A 406 -4.68 15.14 -13.27
C GLU A 406 -5.82 14.50 -12.47
N ARG A 407 -7.04 14.85 -12.86
CA ARG A 407 -8.26 14.26 -12.34
C ARG A 407 -8.46 12.86 -12.93
N TYR A 408 -9.02 11.96 -12.14
CA TYR A 408 -9.34 10.60 -12.56
C TYR A 408 -10.68 10.15 -12.00
N ASN A 409 -11.45 9.42 -12.79
CA ASN A 409 -12.71 8.75 -12.40
C ASN A 409 -13.71 9.67 -11.69
N TYR A 410 -14.13 10.76 -12.36
CA TYR A 410 -15.14 11.67 -11.83
C TYR A 410 -16.52 10.99 -11.79
N ASP A 411 -17.16 11.00 -10.63
CA ASP A 411 -18.54 10.54 -10.44
C ASP A 411 -19.51 11.73 -10.38
N PRO A 412 -20.34 11.93 -11.40
CA PRO A 412 -21.30 13.05 -11.43
C PRO A 412 -22.41 12.92 -10.37
N LYS A 413 -22.66 11.72 -9.83
CA LYS A 413 -23.69 11.52 -8.79
C LYS A 413 -23.23 12.03 -7.44
N THR A 414 -22.00 11.73 -7.07
CA THR A 414 -21.40 12.13 -5.79
C THR A 414 -20.58 13.40 -5.88
N GLN A 415 -20.24 13.87 -7.08
CA GLN A 415 -19.32 14.97 -7.37
C GLN A 415 -17.91 14.71 -6.81
N ASP A 416 -17.56 13.44 -6.66
CA ASP A 416 -16.22 13.01 -6.22
C ASP A 416 -15.33 12.73 -7.45
N ALA A 417 -14.03 12.92 -7.27
CA ALA A 417 -13.02 12.56 -8.25
C ALA A 417 -11.73 12.18 -7.51
N ARG A 418 -10.87 11.46 -8.18
CA ARG A 418 -9.57 11.06 -7.68
C ARG A 418 -8.47 11.88 -8.34
N THR A 419 -7.27 11.84 -7.80
CA THR A 419 -6.13 12.62 -8.26
C THR A 419 -4.96 11.71 -8.61
N CYS A 420 -4.30 11.99 -9.75
CA CYS A 420 -3.07 11.35 -10.19
C CYS A 420 -1.92 12.36 -10.26
N GLY A 421 -0.70 11.90 -9.96
CA GLY A 421 0.51 12.70 -10.05
C GLY A 421 1.67 12.12 -9.24
N THR A 422 2.90 12.53 -9.59
CA THR A 422 4.09 12.24 -8.77
C THR A 422 4.14 13.15 -7.55
N THR A 423 4.79 12.72 -6.47
CA THR A 423 4.94 13.53 -5.25
C THR A 423 5.56 14.89 -5.56
N ALA A 424 6.62 14.94 -6.35
CA ALA A 424 7.29 16.17 -6.74
C ALA A 424 6.37 17.15 -7.50
N SER A 425 5.53 16.63 -8.40
CA SER A 425 4.59 17.44 -9.19
C SER A 425 3.43 17.97 -8.35
N LEU A 426 2.90 17.14 -7.45
CA LEU A 426 1.82 17.53 -6.52
C LEU A 426 2.32 18.50 -5.43
N CYS A 427 3.59 18.41 -5.03
CA CYS A 427 4.24 19.35 -4.10
C CYS A 427 4.68 20.67 -4.75
N GLY A 428 4.58 20.80 -6.08
CA GLY A 428 4.84 22.04 -6.81
C GLY A 428 6.27 22.23 -7.31
N ILE A 429 7.12 21.22 -7.24
CA ILE A 429 8.47 21.26 -7.84
C ILE A 429 8.35 21.43 -9.36
N GLU A 430 7.47 20.64 -9.99
CA GLU A 430 7.28 20.70 -11.44
C GLU A 430 6.80 22.06 -11.92
N LYS A 431 5.81 22.66 -11.25
CA LYS A 431 5.31 23.98 -11.60
C LYS A 431 6.40 25.05 -11.51
N GLY A 432 7.17 25.05 -10.41
CA GLY A 432 8.27 25.98 -10.24
C GLY A 432 9.34 25.84 -11.31
N LEU A 433 9.69 24.62 -11.71
CA LEU A 433 10.64 24.36 -12.81
C LEU A 433 10.09 24.83 -14.16
N TYR A 434 8.80 24.56 -14.42
CA TYR A 434 8.14 24.96 -15.66
C TYR A 434 8.04 26.49 -15.82
N GLU A 435 7.75 27.21 -14.72
CA GLU A 435 7.60 28.67 -14.70
C GLU A 435 8.96 29.38 -14.52
N GLY A 436 10.04 28.66 -14.26
CA GLY A 436 11.36 29.23 -13.95
C GLY A 436 11.41 29.95 -12.60
N ASP A 437 10.49 29.61 -11.68
CA ASP A 437 10.40 30.20 -10.34
C ASP A 437 11.20 29.39 -9.31
N GLY A 438 12.41 29.81 -9.05
CA GLY A 438 13.31 29.17 -8.09
C GLY A 438 12.77 29.19 -6.65
N ALA A 439 11.98 30.19 -6.25
CA ALA A 439 11.37 30.24 -4.92
C ALA A 439 10.26 29.19 -4.78
N GLN A 440 9.47 29.00 -5.84
CA GLN A 440 8.45 27.95 -5.88
C GLN A 440 9.09 26.55 -5.87
N VAL A 441 10.22 26.35 -6.58
CA VAL A 441 10.99 25.10 -6.52
C VAL A 441 11.45 24.82 -5.08
N GLU A 442 11.98 25.85 -4.41
CA GLU A 442 12.42 25.73 -3.01
C GLU A 442 11.28 25.30 -2.08
N LEU A 443 10.14 25.95 -2.16
CA LEU A 443 8.95 25.59 -1.38
C LEU A 443 8.43 24.18 -1.76
N GLY A 444 8.51 23.81 -3.04
CA GLY A 444 8.16 22.47 -3.51
C GLY A 444 9.01 21.37 -2.87
N ILE A 445 10.33 21.57 -2.80
CA ILE A 445 11.26 20.64 -2.13
C ILE A 445 10.97 20.56 -0.63
N ARG A 446 10.67 21.68 0.04
CA ARG A 446 10.29 21.67 1.45
C ARG A 446 9.01 20.88 1.72
N ARG A 447 7.97 21.06 0.88
CA ARG A 447 6.72 20.28 0.96
C ARG A 447 6.99 18.79 0.77
N ASP A 448 7.74 18.43 -0.27
CA ASP A 448 8.09 17.03 -0.58
C ASP A 448 8.80 16.36 0.60
N LEU A 449 9.85 16.97 1.13
CA LEU A 449 10.60 16.43 2.26
C LEU A 449 9.79 16.39 3.56
N MET A 450 8.96 17.41 3.84
CA MET A 450 8.06 17.42 4.99
C MET A 450 7.04 16.29 4.91
N MET A 451 6.42 16.08 3.77
CA MET A 451 5.46 15.01 3.56
C MET A 451 6.08 13.62 3.79
N HIS A 452 7.29 13.41 3.27
CA HIS A 452 8.05 12.18 3.55
C HIS A 452 8.46 12.06 5.03
N ALA A 453 8.83 13.16 5.67
CA ALA A 453 9.16 13.14 7.11
C ALA A 453 7.96 12.70 7.96
N VAL A 454 6.74 13.13 7.62
CA VAL A 454 5.51 12.67 8.32
C VAL A 454 5.34 11.16 8.21
N ILE A 455 5.41 10.56 7.01
CA ILE A 455 5.26 9.10 6.86
C ILE A 455 6.38 8.31 7.54
N MET A 456 7.58 8.90 7.68
CA MET A 456 8.70 8.28 8.38
C MET A 456 8.56 8.37 9.91
N CYS A 457 7.81 9.35 10.42
CA CYS A 457 7.61 9.56 11.85
C CYS A 457 6.35 8.86 12.41
N MET A 458 5.41 8.44 11.57
CA MET A 458 4.22 7.68 12.01
C MET A 458 4.55 6.27 12.48
N GLY A 459 3.63 5.62 13.21
CA GLY A 459 3.68 4.20 13.53
C GLY A 459 3.61 3.33 12.25
N GLY A 460 4.29 2.19 12.24
CA GLY A 460 4.46 1.36 11.05
C GLY A 460 5.77 1.63 10.31
N PHE A 461 5.84 1.32 9.00
CA PHE A 461 7.03 1.63 8.23
C PHE A 461 6.71 2.41 6.94
N PRO A 462 7.62 3.31 6.51
CA PRO A 462 7.44 4.11 5.32
C PRO A 462 7.74 3.32 4.05
N MET A 463 7.00 3.61 2.99
CA MET A 463 7.21 3.08 1.65
C MET A 463 7.20 4.24 0.65
N LEU A 464 8.28 4.37 -0.10
CA LEU A 464 8.45 5.32 -1.20
C LEU A 464 7.86 4.74 -2.49
N SER A 465 7.47 5.58 -3.42
CA SER A 465 7.28 5.18 -4.81
C SER A 465 8.54 5.46 -5.62
N SER A 466 8.91 4.55 -6.49
CA SER A 466 10.09 4.71 -7.36
C SER A 466 10.07 6.06 -8.08
N GLY A 467 11.15 6.80 -7.96
CA GLY A 467 11.31 8.16 -8.46
C GLY A 467 11.09 9.26 -7.42
N ASP A 468 10.41 8.99 -6.28
CA ASP A 468 10.24 9.99 -5.21
C ASP A 468 11.60 10.46 -4.68
N GLU A 469 12.57 9.53 -4.57
CA GLU A 469 13.92 9.80 -4.06
C GLU A 469 14.76 10.75 -4.91
N ILE A 470 14.34 10.99 -6.14
CA ILE A 470 15.00 11.93 -7.07
C ILE A 470 14.08 13.07 -7.52
N GLY A 471 12.92 13.22 -6.88
CA GLY A 471 11.93 14.22 -7.29
C GLY A 471 11.47 14.05 -8.74
N GLN A 472 11.20 12.81 -9.17
CA GLN A 472 10.73 12.52 -10.53
C GLN A 472 9.40 13.19 -10.82
N LEU A 473 9.30 13.88 -11.95
CA LEU A 473 8.12 14.62 -12.39
C LEU A 473 7.14 13.72 -13.13
N ASN A 474 5.94 14.24 -13.39
CA ASN A 474 4.92 13.60 -14.21
C ASN A 474 5.42 13.30 -15.63
N GLY A 475 4.83 12.25 -16.23
CA GLY A 475 5.10 11.87 -17.61
C GLY A 475 3.87 12.01 -18.49
N TYR A 476 3.82 13.07 -19.28
CA TYR A 476 2.65 13.38 -20.12
C TYR A 476 2.60 12.62 -21.44
N GLY A 477 3.66 11.86 -21.79
CA GLY A 477 3.72 11.12 -23.05
C GLY A 477 2.64 10.05 -23.23
N TYR A 478 1.98 9.62 -22.14
CA TYR A 478 0.90 8.64 -22.21
C TYR A 478 -0.35 9.18 -22.94
N HIS A 479 -0.55 10.51 -23.00
CA HIS A 479 -1.63 11.14 -23.77
C HIS A 479 -1.58 10.83 -25.28
N ASP A 480 -0.36 10.60 -25.81
CA ASP A 480 -0.14 10.27 -27.21
C ASP A 480 -0.33 8.76 -27.51
N ASP A 481 -0.43 7.93 -26.47
CA ASP A 481 -0.64 6.48 -26.60
C ASP A 481 -2.16 6.16 -26.57
N PRO A 482 -2.71 5.58 -27.66
CA PRO A 482 -4.15 5.31 -27.75
C PRO A 482 -4.67 4.29 -26.72
N VAL A 483 -3.80 3.49 -26.11
CA VAL A 483 -4.14 2.50 -25.08
C VAL A 483 -4.08 3.13 -23.68
N LEU A 484 -3.06 3.94 -23.42
CA LEU A 484 -2.78 4.46 -22.08
C LEU A 484 -3.53 5.76 -21.75
N ARG A 485 -3.90 6.56 -22.76
CA ARG A 485 -4.45 7.93 -22.59
C ARG A 485 -5.76 8.02 -21.80
N GLU A 486 -6.52 6.93 -21.73
CA GLU A 486 -7.82 6.90 -21.02
C GLU A 486 -7.66 6.65 -19.50
N ASP A 487 -6.43 6.38 -19.04
CA ASP A 487 -6.12 6.12 -17.64
C ASP A 487 -5.09 7.12 -17.11
N SER A 488 -5.56 8.16 -16.40
CA SER A 488 -4.69 9.22 -15.85
C SER A 488 -3.69 8.73 -14.81
N ARG A 489 -3.79 7.48 -14.31
CA ARG A 489 -2.76 6.87 -13.45
C ARG A 489 -1.42 6.73 -14.19
N ASN A 490 -1.45 6.69 -15.52
CA ASN A 490 -0.25 6.67 -16.35
C ASN A 490 0.57 7.96 -16.27
N LEU A 491 0.01 9.06 -15.78
CA LEU A 491 0.72 10.29 -15.50
C LEU A 491 1.91 10.06 -14.54
N HIS A 492 1.74 9.18 -13.54
CA HIS A 492 2.78 8.85 -12.56
C HIS A 492 3.35 7.43 -12.70
N ARG A 493 2.81 6.60 -13.61
CA ARG A 493 3.36 5.30 -14.02
C ARG A 493 4.35 5.50 -15.16
N THR A 494 5.45 6.20 -14.92
CA THR A 494 6.43 6.57 -15.93
C THR A 494 7.72 5.76 -15.81
N ALA A 495 8.46 5.63 -16.90
CA ALA A 495 9.78 5.02 -16.85
C ALA A 495 10.69 5.80 -15.87
N PHE A 496 11.44 5.06 -15.07
CA PHE A 496 12.39 5.65 -14.14
C PHE A 496 13.51 6.38 -14.90
N ASN A 497 13.73 7.64 -14.57
CA ASN A 497 14.69 8.47 -15.26
C ASN A 497 16.10 8.32 -14.68
N TRP A 498 16.88 7.39 -15.22
CA TRP A 498 18.25 7.10 -14.77
C TRP A 498 19.22 8.25 -14.96
N ASP A 499 19.01 9.13 -15.96
CA ASP A 499 19.83 10.33 -16.17
C ASP A 499 19.57 11.34 -15.05
N ASN A 500 18.31 11.56 -14.69
CA ASN A 500 17.96 12.37 -13.51
C ASN A 500 18.49 11.73 -12.22
N ALA A 501 18.43 10.42 -12.08
CA ALA A 501 18.99 9.73 -10.93
C ALA A 501 20.51 9.94 -10.77
N ALA A 502 21.24 10.09 -11.89
CA ALA A 502 22.66 10.43 -11.87
C ALA A 502 22.91 11.84 -11.30
N LEU A 503 21.98 12.79 -11.47
CA LEU A 503 22.09 14.16 -10.96
C LEU A 503 22.07 14.24 -9.43
N ARG A 504 21.70 13.17 -8.71
CA ARG A 504 21.83 13.10 -7.24
C ARG A 504 23.30 13.29 -6.78
N ALA A 505 24.26 13.08 -7.67
CA ALA A 505 25.69 13.35 -7.40
C ALA A 505 26.10 14.81 -7.64
N THR A 506 25.23 15.64 -8.26
CA THR A 506 25.54 17.02 -8.68
C THR A 506 24.96 18.01 -7.68
N ALA A 507 25.82 18.81 -7.05
CA ALA A 507 25.41 19.82 -6.08
C ALA A 507 24.44 20.86 -6.69
N GLY A 508 23.44 21.27 -5.92
CA GLY A 508 22.46 22.32 -6.30
C GLY A 508 21.29 21.82 -7.16
N THR A 509 21.31 20.60 -7.65
CA THR A 509 20.17 20.02 -8.40
C THR A 509 19.02 19.65 -7.45
N VAL A 510 17.79 19.65 -7.96
CA VAL A 510 16.60 19.16 -7.24
C VAL A 510 16.82 17.71 -6.77
N GLN A 511 17.33 16.87 -7.68
CA GLN A 511 17.61 15.46 -7.43
C GLN A 511 18.55 15.24 -6.23
N ARG A 512 19.65 16.04 -6.18
CA ARG A 512 20.59 15.98 -5.05
C ARG A 512 19.93 16.39 -3.74
N ARG A 513 19.15 17.43 -3.77
CA ARG A 513 18.52 18.00 -2.55
C ARG A 513 17.45 17.06 -1.98
N VAL A 514 16.58 16.51 -2.84
CA VAL A 514 15.58 15.54 -2.43
C VAL A 514 16.26 14.27 -1.92
N TRP A 515 17.23 13.73 -2.65
CA TRP A 515 18.00 12.56 -2.25
C TRP A 515 18.66 12.73 -0.88
N ASP A 516 19.39 13.82 -0.67
CA ASP A 516 20.10 14.05 0.60
C ASP A 516 19.12 14.21 1.77
N GLY A 517 18.01 14.93 1.56
CA GLY A 517 16.98 15.10 2.58
C GLY A 517 16.34 13.78 2.99
N LEU A 518 15.94 12.96 2.03
CA LEU A 518 15.38 11.63 2.32
C LEU A 518 16.42 10.72 2.99
N ARG A 519 17.66 10.69 2.51
CA ARG A 519 18.74 9.91 3.13
C ARG A 519 19.03 10.32 4.57
N GLN A 520 18.91 11.62 4.89
CA GLN A 520 19.04 12.11 6.27
C GLN A 520 17.93 11.53 7.16
N LEU A 521 16.68 11.65 6.73
CA LEU A 521 15.51 11.12 7.45
C LEU A 521 15.60 9.60 7.68
N GLU A 522 15.96 8.85 6.64
CA GLU A 522 16.12 7.40 6.69
C GLU A 522 17.18 6.96 7.70
N ARG A 523 18.34 7.63 7.70
CA ARG A 523 19.44 7.36 8.65
C ARG A 523 19.03 7.68 10.08
N LEU A 524 18.36 8.81 10.30
CA LEU A 524 17.85 9.19 11.61
C LEU A 524 16.86 8.13 12.11
N ARG A 525 15.89 7.76 11.27
CA ARG A 525 14.91 6.73 11.63
C ARG A 525 15.58 5.39 11.99
N ALA A 526 16.56 4.96 11.21
CA ALA A 526 17.27 3.70 11.45
C ALA A 526 18.16 3.71 12.71
N ALA A 527 18.59 4.88 13.16
CA ALA A 527 19.49 5.06 14.29
C ALA A 527 18.78 5.23 15.63
N GLN A 528 17.55 5.83 15.65
CA GLN A 528 16.87 6.17 16.89
C GLN A 528 16.01 5.02 17.42
N PRO A 529 16.19 4.58 18.68
CA PRO A 529 15.39 3.52 19.31
C PRO A 529 13.89 3.77 19.32
N CYS A 530 13.44 5.03 19.41
CA CYS A 530 12.03 5.40 19.40
C CYS A 530 11.28 5.05 18.10
N PHE A 531 11.97 4.60 17.05
CA PHE A 531 11.34 4.07 15.82
C PHE A 531 11.18 2.56 15.79
N ASN A 532 11.70 1.84 16.79
CA ASN A 532 11.56 0.38 16.87
C ASN A 532 10.18 -0.05 17.40
N PRO A 533 9.79 -1.32 17.24
CA PRO A 533 8.59 -1.89 17.84
C PRO A 533 8.56 -1.65 19.35
N GLY A 534 7.37 -1.36 19.88
CA GLY A 534 7.18 -1.08 21.30
C GLY A 534 7.34 0.38 21.71
N ALA A 535 7.88 1.25 20.84
CA ALA A 535 7.83 2.68 21.09
C ALA A 535 6.38 3.17 21.05
N TRP A 536 6.03 3.96 22.05
CA TRP A 536 4.74 4.64 22.07
C TRP A 536 4.72 5.80 21.09
N VAL A 537 3.62 5.96 20.36
CA VAL A 537 3.44 7.02 19.35
C VAL A 537 2.09 7.68 19.58
N THR A 538 2.05 9.00 19.66
CA THR A 538 0.81 9.76 19.76
C THR A 538 0.95 11.12 19.09
N THR A 539 -0.19 11.80 18.86
CA THR A 539 -0.19 13.23 18.52
C THR A 539 -0.19 14.07 19.81
N TRP A 540 0.17 15.35 19.69
CA TRP A 540 0.06 16.30 20.78
C TRP A 540 -0.63 17.59 20.31
N ASP A 541 -1.30 18.30 21.21
CA ASP A 541 -1.93 19.58 20.88
C ASP A 541 -0.85 20.66 20.72
N THR A 542 -0.90 21.36 19.61
CA THR A 542 0.04 22.44 19.27
C THR A 542 -0.56 23.83 19.45
N HIS A 543 -1.84 23.93 19.80
CA HIS A 543 -2.64 25.17 19.78
C HIS A 543 -2.60 25.91 18.43
N SER A 544 -2.24 25.19 17.35
CA SER A 544 -2.11 25.72 15.99
C SER A 544 -2.74 24.76 14.99
N GLN A 545 -3.65 25.24 14.13
CA GLN A 545 -4.33 24.39 13.15
C GLN A 545 -3.38 23.84 12.07
N PRO A 546 -2.40 24.62 11.54
CA PRO A 546 -1.47 24.13 10.54
C PRO A 546 -0.36 23.22 11.08
N VAL A 547 -0.08 23.26 12.40
CA VAL A 547 1.07 22.55 12.98
C VAL A 547 0.63 21.22 13.56
N LEU A 548 1.22 20.13 13.06
CA LEU A 548 1.11 18.79 13.62
C LEU A 548 2.30 18.51 14.53
N ALA A 549 2.05 17.94 15.71
CA ALA A 549 3.07 17.33 16.56
C ALA A 549 2.83 15.83 16.71
N LEU A 550 3.90 15.05 16.54
CA LEU A 550 3.97 13.62 16.87
C LEU A 550 5.00 13.41 17.96
N ILE A 551 4.64 12.65 18.98
CA ILE A 551 5.56 12.25 20.05
C ILE A 551 5.84 10.77 19.90
N ARG A 552 7.13 10.41 19.88
CA ARG A 552 7.58 9.01 19.93
C ARG A 552 8.41 8.83 21.20
N GLN A 553 8.10 7.79 21.97
CA GLN A 553 8.72 7.62 23.28
C GLN A 553 9.03 6.15 23.60
N THR A 554 10.18 5.93 24.21
CA THR A 554 10.61 4.69 24.87
C THR A 554 10.98 5.01 26.32
N GLU A 555 11.40 4.02 27.12
CA GLU A 555 11.85 4.22 28.51
C GLU A 555 13.04 5.18 28.67
N GLY A 556 13.82 5.41 27.61
CA GLY A 556 15.05 6.25 27.71
C GLY A 556 15.10 7.38 26.68
N GLU A 557 14.08 7.55 25.86
CA GLU A 557 14.16 8.47 24.73
C GLU A 557 12.78 9.06 24.40
N ARG A 558 12.71 10.38 24.22
CA ARG A 558 11.53 11.09 23.70
C ARG A 558 11.92 11.90 22.49
N LEU A 559 11.24 11.67 21.37
CA LEU A 559 11.38 12.43 20.13
C LEU A 559 10.10 13.21 19.86
N VAL A 560 10.21 14.52 19.73
CA VAL A 560 9.15 15.44 19.32
C VAL A 560 9.32 15.75 17.85
N CYS A 561 8.34 15.38 17.03
CA CYS A 561 8.33 15.63 15.59
C CYS A 561 7.29 16.72 15.29
N LEU A 562 7.72 17.83 14.72
CA LEU A 562 6.89 18.99 14.42
C LEU A 562 6.84 19.25 12.92
N PHE A 563 5.65 19.58 12.39
CA PHE A 563 5.41 19.77 10.96
C PHE A 563 4.49 20.97 10.73
N ASN A 564 4.93 21.96 9.97
CA ASN A 564 4.10 23.10 9.55
C ASN A 564 3.54 22.86 8.15
N PHE A 565 2.23 22.68 8.02
CA PHE A 565 1.54 22.48 6.74
C PHE A 565 1.18 23.77 6.00
N ALA A 566 1.43 24.94 6.62
CA ALA A 566 1.12 26.23 6.00
C ALA A 566 2.29 26.81 5.19
N GLY A 567 1.95 27.63 4.19
CA GLY A 567 2.89 28.45 3.43
C GLY A 567 3.35 29.73 4.16
N THR A 568 3.06 29.85 5.45
CA THR A 568 3.40 30.96 6.33
C THR A 568 4.15 30.46 7.57
N PRO A 569 4.97 31.31 8.23
CA PRO A 569 5.50 30.97 9.53
C PRO A 569 4.37 30.82 10.56
N GLU A 570 4.40 29.72 11.33
CA GLU A 570 3.36 29.38 12.29
C GLU A 570 3.92 29.20 13.69
N SER A 571 3.27 29.83 14.67
CA SER A 571 3.59 29.64 16.08
C SER A 571 2.92 28.39 16.63
N TYR A 572 3.60 27.71 17.54
CA TYR A 572 3.08 26.56 18.27
C TYR A 572 3.44 26.64 19.76
N ALA A 573 2.66 25.94 20.59
CA ALA A 573 2.96 25.70 21.99
C ALA A 573 2.64 24.24 22.32
N LEU A 574 3.52 23.56 23.07
CA LEU A 574 3.34 22.19 23.52
C LEU A 574 3.42 22.16 25.05
N ASP A 575 2.33 21.79 25.69
CA ASP A 575 2.30 21.58 27.13
C ASP A 575 3.14 20.35 27.52
N ALA A 576 3.79 20.38 28.66
CA ALA A 576 4.61 19.30 29.23
C ALA A 576 5.83 18.88 28.36
N MET A 577 6.34 19.78 27.51
CA MET A 577 7.54 19.57 26.68
C MET A 577 8.68 20.51 27.09
N GLU A 578 8.86 20.66 28.41
CA GLU A 578 9.95 21.49 28.95
C GLU A 578 11.29 20.75 28.89
N GLY A 579 12.37 21.53 28.98
CA GLY A 579 13.75 21.03 28.95
C GLY A 579 14.46 21.24 27.62
N PRO A 580 15.74 20.90 27.57
CA PRO A 580 16.54 21.01 26.35
C PRO A 580 16.26 19.86 25.39
N TYR A 581 16.18 20.19 24.11
CA TYR A 581 16.07 19.25 23.00
C TYR A 581 17.13 19.54 21.96
N THR A 582 17.63 18.50 21.32
CA THR A 582 18.51 18.62 20.15
C THR A 582 17.71 18.36 18.87
N ASP A 583 17.65 19.32 17.94
CA ASP A 583 17.10 19.07 16.59
C ASP A 583 18.08 18.16 15.83
N LEU A 584 17.66 16.94 15.56
CA LEU A 584 18.47 15.91 14.89
C LEU A 584 18.84 16.25 13.44
N LEU A 585 18.12 17.21 12.81
CA LEU A 585 18.39 17.63 11.43
C LEU A 585 19.55 18.63 11.37
N THR A 586 19.66 19.52 12.37
CA THR A 586 20.65 20.61 12.39
C THR A 586 21.73 20.43 13.47
N GLY A 587 21.45 19.64 14.51
CA GLY A 587 22.30 19.51 15.70
C GLY A 587 22.16 20.68 16.67
N GLU A 588 21.24 21.61 16.45
CA GLU A 588 21.04 22.77 17.31
C GLU A 588 20.21 22.43 18.54
N GLN A 589 20.52 23.13 19.65
CA GLN A 589 19.70 23.09 20.85
C GLN A 589 18.44 23.95 20.66
N VAL A 590 17.28 23.36 20.94
CA VAL A 590 15.98 24.01 20.74
C VAL A 590 15.08 23.79 21.96
N SER A 591 14.10 24.66 22.14
CA SER A 591 12.96 24.41 23.03
C SER A 591 11.80 23.82 22.19
N CYS A 592 11.14 22.80 22.73
CA CYS A 592 9.93 22.26 22.12
C CYS A 592 8.65 22.79 22.76
N SER A 593 8.72 23.43 23.94
CA SER A 593 7.52 23.95 24.63
C SER A 593 6.79 25.05 23.85
N ALA A 594 7.52 25.90 23.11
CA ALA A 594 6.95 26.90 22.21
C ALA A 594 7.97 27.32 21.16
N GLY A 595 7.48 27.76 19.99
CA GLY A 595 8.36 28.25 18.93
C GLY A 595 7.61 28.68 17.69
N VAL A 596 8.37 28.93 16.63
CA VAL A 596 7.87 29.24 15.29
C VAL A 596 8.49 28.25 14.32
N LEU A 597 7.68 27.72 13.41
CA LEU A 597 8.13 26.93 12.25
C LEU A 597 7.96 27.76 10.99
N GLU A 598 9.01 27.84 10.18
CA GLU A 598 8.97 28.45 8.85
C GLU A 598 8.01 27.70 7.91
N PRO A 599 7.63 28.27 6.75
CA PRO A 599 6.77 27.62 5.77
C PRO A 599 7.26 26.21 5.42
N TYR A 600 6.38 25.20 5.64
CA TYR A 600 6.65 23.78 5.38
C TYR A 600 7.90 23.22 6.08
N GLN A 601 8.31 23.88 7.17
CA GLN A 601 9.40 23.39 8.02
C GLN A 601 8.92 22.19 8.84
N TYR A 602 9.84 21.26 9.06
CA TYR A 602 9.69 20.20 10.05
C TYR A 602 10.94 20.14 10.94
N ARG A 603 10.77 19.64 12.16
CA ARG A 603 11.84 19.42 13.14
C ARG A 603 11.69 18.05 13.79
N LEU A 604 12.81 17.42 14.10
CA LEU A 604 12.90 16.15 14.82
C LEU A 604 13.76 16.38 16.07
N CYS A 605 13.10 16.67 17.19
CA CYS A 605 13.73 17.17 18.41
C CYS A 605 13.83 16.03 19.43
N LEU A 606 15.03 15.53 19.66
CA LEU A 606 15.34 14.52 20.67
C LEU A 606 15.57 15.20 22.03
N GLN A 607 14.89 14.73 23.07
CA GLN A 607 15.07 15.25 24.42
C GLN A 607 16.44 14.82 24.98
N ASP A 608 17.18 15.79 25.54
CA ASP A 608 18.47 15.54 26.17
C ASP A 608 18.26 14.97 27.59
N GLY A 609 18.92 13.82 27.89
CA GLY A 609 18.84 13.17 29.19
C GLY A 609 17.86 11.98 29.24
N GLN A 610 17.85 11.25 30.36
CA GLN A 610 16.91 10.15 30.59
C GLN A 610 15.49 10.69 30.81
N THR A 611 14.55 10.16 30.07
CA THR A 611 13.11 10.43 30.24
C THR A 611 12.47 9.34 31.09
N ASP A 612 11.88 9.69 32.22
CA ASP A 612 10.95 8.79 32.91
C ASP A 612 9.63 8.70 32.13
N MET A 613 9.06 7.52 32.05
CA MET A 613 7.74 7.31 31.43
C MET A 613 6.63 7.78 32.39
N ASP A 614 6.52 9.09 32.60
CA ASP A 614 5.41 9.73 33.30
C ASP A 614 4.50 10.45 32.30
N ILE A 615 3.68 9.69 31.54
CA ILE A 615 2.52 10.23 30.80
C ILE A 615 1.35 9.25 30.93
#